data_1ffc1a44caffd28ec23efc2917bf98b7
#
_entry.id   1ffc1a44caffd28ec23efc2917bf98b7
#
_cell.length_a   1.000
_cell.length_b   1.000
_cell.length_c   1.000
_cell.angle_alpha   90.00
_cell.angle_beta   90.00
_cell.angle_gamma   90.00
#
_symmetry.space_group_name_H-M   'P 1'
#
loop_
_entity.id
_entity.type
_entity.pdbx_description
1 polymer ?
#
loop_
_entity_poly.entity_id
_entity_poly.type
_entity_poly.pdbx_seq_one_letter_code
_entity_poly.pdbx_strand_id
1 'polypeptide(L)'
;MSARDRLLELLAHPPADRAGVEPWLDLVDGRPGSRGRIQDVWESGAGALWYDGLLAAGDAAEGWVPDLLGGAFLRDFYRVADRLQLAGGETVLDLACGPGTLTRRLSTAVGREGLVVASDLSVPMLSRASREVRASNVAFLRADAMDLPLRDDTVDAVCCSLCLHLVPDVETALGEIARVVRPGGRVALAVPAHAGGVARRFTETLSRVAQARVFGAGELAGALSRRGFVGVRERESRGLQLVDAAVPR
;
A
#
# COMPACT_ATOMS: atom_id res chain seq x y z
N MET A 1 17.93 -14.11 12.88
CA MET A 1 17.15 -12.92 13.27
C MET A 1 15.79 -13.03 12.60
N SER A 2 14.69 -12.91 13.37
CA SER A 2 13.34 -12.98 12.80
C SER A 2 13.02 -11.71 11.98
N ALA A 3 11.96 -11.77 11.15
CA ALA A 3 11.50 -10.58 10.41
C ALA A 3 11.06 -9.46 11.39
N ARG A 4 10.47 -9.83 12.54
CA ARG A 4 10.11 -8.88 13.60
C ARG A 4 11.35 -8.18 14.19
N ASP A 5 12.44 -8.93 14.47
CA ASP A 5 13.68 -8.33 15.00
C ASP A 5 14.28 -7.35 13.99
N ARG A 6 14.29 -7.72 12.71
CA ARG A 6 14.74 -6.84 11.64
C ARG A 6 13.89 -5.57 11.50
N LEU A 7 12.55 -5.69 11.65
CA LEU A 7 11.67 -4.54 11.68
C LEU A 7 12.01 -3.59 12.83
N LEU A 8 12.25 -4.12 14.03
CA LEU A 8 12.62 -3.31 15.21
C LEU A 8 13.88 -2.47 14.97
N GLU A 9 14.84 -2.98 14.18
CA GLU A 9 16.03 -2.22 13.78
C GLU A 9 15.76 -1.07 12.82
N LEU A 10 14.65 -1.09 12.11
CA LEU A 10 14.25 -0.02 11.18
C LEU A 10 13.46 1.11 11.85
N LEU A 11 12.98 0.91 13.09
CA LEU A 11 12.14 1.89 13.77
C LEU A 11 12.94 3.11 14.21
N ALA A 12 12.32 4.29 14.12
CA ALA A 12 12.85 5.54 14.66
C ALA A 12 12.90 5.49 16.20
N HIS A 13 11.84 4.93 16.80
CA HIS A 13 11.69 4.77 18.26
C HIS A 13 11.20 3.35 18.56
N PRO A 14 12.10 2.37 18.71
CA PRO A 14 11.70 1.01 19.03
C PRO A 14 11.02 0.95 20.40
N PRO A 15 9.91 0.20 20.57
CA PRO A 15 9.25 0.07 21.86
C PRO A 15 10.16 -0.62 22.88
N ALA A 16 10.04 -0.22 24.16
CA ALA A 16 10.80 -0.82 25.26
C ALA A 16 10.44 -2.30 25.44
N ASP A 17 9.16 -2.65 25.29
CA ASP A 17 8.70 -4.03 25.29
C ASP A 17 8.66 -4.57 23.84
N ARG A 18 9.60 -5.47 23.55
CA ARG A 18 9.72 -6.14 22.25
C ARG A 18 8.82 -7.37 22.10
N ALA A 19 8.19 -7.80 23.19
CA ALA A 19 7.49 -9.08 23.30
C ALA A 19 5.98 -9.02 23.09
N GLY A 20 5.47 -8.03 22.33
CA GLY A 20 4.03 -7.90 22.07
C GLY A 20 3.37 -9.24 21.68
N VAL A 21 2.20 -9.51 22.22
CA VAL A 21 1.43 -10.76 22.04
C VAL A 21 0.82 -10.83 20.63
N GLU A 22 0.58 -9.70 20.01
CA GLU A 22 -0.01 -9.61 18.69
C GLU A 22 0.97 -10.01 17.57
N PRO A 23 0.48 -10.61 16.47
CA PRO A 23 1.31 -10.96 15.34
C PRO A 23 1.87 -9.75 14.58
N TRP A 24 1.48 -8.52 14.94
CA TRP A 24 2.03 -7.27 14.43
C TRP A 24 2.57 -6.39 15.56
N LEU A 25 3.43 -5.44 15.21
CA LEU A 25 3.79 -4.33 16.09
C LEU A 25 2.70 -3.25 15.96
N ASP A 26 2.10 -2.86 17.09
CA ASP A 26 1.16 -1.75 17.13
C ASP A 26 1.90 -0.49 17.61
N LEU A 27 2.10 0.46 16.71
CA LEU A 27 2.77 1.73 17.00
C LEU A 27 1.87 2.94 16.74
N VAL A 28 0.55 2.70 16.70
CA VAL A 28 -0.44 3.77 16.65
C VAL A 28 -0.81 4.15 18.08
N ASP A 29 -0.04 5.05 18.66
CA ASP A 29 -0.32 5.62 19.98
C ASP A 29 -1.63 6.39 19.94
N GLY A 30 -2.74 5.84 20.40
CA GLY A 30 -4.01 6.51 20.76
C GLY A 30 -4.37 7.87 20.14
N ARG A 31 -3.54 8.36 19.24
CA ARG A 31 -3.70 9.64 18.55
C ARG A 31 -4.89 9.53 17.60
N PRO A 32 -5.88 10.39 17.71
CA PRO A 32 -6.92 10.51 16.71
C PRO A 32 -6.36 11.23 15.47
N GLY A 33 -5.29 10.72 14.89
CA GLY A 33 -4.78 11.17 13.60
C GLY A 33 -5.60 10.50 12.51
N SER A 34 -6.13 11.23 11.58
CA SER A 34 -6.68 10.77 10.31
C SER A 34 -7.97 9.91 10.31
N ARG A 35 -8.76 9.83 11.36
CA ARG A 35 -10.02 9.10 11.36
C ARG A 35 -11.09 9.83 10.53
N GLY A 36 -11.11 9.55 9.22
CA GLY A 36 -12.25 9.84 8.36
C GLY A 36 -13.27 8.72 8.41
N ARG A 37 -14.52 8.98 7.98
CA ARG A 37 -15.60 7.96 7.92
C ARG A 37 -15.19 6.69 7.19
N ILE A 38 -14.30 6.78 6.22
CA ILE A 38 -13.83 5.62 5.48
C ILE A 38 -12.91 4.74 6.32
N GLN A 39 -12.12 5.34 7.22
CA GLN A 39 -11.31 4.60 8.18
C GLN A 39 -12.18 3.76 9.11
N ASP A 40 -13.32 4.32 9.58
CA ASP A 40 -14.27 3.59 10.42
C ASP A 40 -14.84 2.36 9.69
N VAL A 41 -15.06 2.45 8.38
CA VAL A 41 -15.50 1.30 7.55
C VAL A 41 -14.43 0.19 7.54
N TRP A 42 -13.16 0.55 7.36
CA TRP A 42 -12.05 -0.42 7.36
C TRP A 42 -11.80 -1.02 8.75
N GLU A 43 -12.00 -0.25 9.82
CA GLU A 43 -11.90 -0.73 11.20
C GLU A 43 -13.09 -1.58 11.65
N SER A 44 -14.29 -1.39 11.07
CA SER A 44 -15.48 -2.16 11.41
C SER A 44 -15.52 -3.57 10.83
N GLY A 45 -14.57 -3.95 10.00
CA GLY A 45 -14.59 -5.23 9.27
C GLY A 45 -15.50 -5.24 8.04
N ALA A 46 -16.39 -4.26 7.87
CA ALA A 46 -17.20 -4.12 6.65
C ALA A 46 -16.33 -3.84 5.42
N GLY A 47 -15.23 -3.12 5.61
CA GLY A 47 -14.22 -2.90 4.59
C GLY A 47 -13.58 -4.20 4.10
N ALA A 48 -13.33 -5.15 4.99
CA ALA A 48 -12.79 -6.46 4.62
C ALA A 48 -13.77 -7.24 3.73
N LEU A 49 -15.07 -7.24 4.09
CA LEU A 49 -16.12 -7.88 3.29
C LEU A 49 -16.31 -7.19 1.93
N TRP A 50 -16.23 -5.87 1.89
CA TRP A 50 -16.29 -5.12 0.64
C TRP A 50 -15.09 -5.42 -0.26
N TYR A 51 -13.88 -5.50 0.31
CA TYR A 51 -12.66 -5.88 -0.40
C TYR A 51 -12.77 -7.30 -0.98
N ASP A 52 -13.30 -8.26 -0.20
CA ASP A 52 -13.56 -9.62 -0.67
C ASP A 52 -14.56 -9.65 -1.82
N GLY A 53 -15.62 -8.86 -1.71
CA GLY A 53 -16.61 -8.71 -2.79
C GLY A 53 -15.97 -8.13 -4.08
N LEU A 54 -15.06 -7.18 -3.95
CA LEU A 54 -14.32 -6.60 -5.08
C LEU A 54 -13.41 -7.64 -5.74
N LEU A 55 -12.65 -8.40 -4.94
CA LEU A 55 -11.78 -9.46 -5.46
C LEU A 55 -12.58 -10.61 -6.06
N ALA A 56 -13.64 -11.07 -5.38
CA ALA A 56 -14.50 -12.14 -5.87
C ALA A 56 -15.23 -11.75 -7.17
N ALA A 57 -15.68 -10.50 -7.28
CA ALA A 57 -16.25 -9.98 -8.52
C ALA A 57 -15.19 -9.95 -9.64
N GLY A 58 -13.92 -9.66 -9.28
CA GLY A 58 -12.79 -9.74 -10.20
C GLY A 58 -12.55 -11.16 -10.73
N ASP A 59 -12.49 -12.14 -9.83
CA ASP A 59 -12.26 -13.55 -10.17
C ASP A 59 -13.44 -14.16 -10.94
N ALA A 60 -14.69 -13.85 -10.54
CA ALA A 60 -15.89 -14.34 -11.23
C ALA A 60 -16.06 -13.76 -12.64
N ALA A 61 -15.53 -12.57 -12.88
CA ALA A 61 -15.61 -11.91 -14.18
C ALA A 61 -14.61 -12.46 -15.21
N GLU A 62 -13.62 -13.26 -14.81
CA GLU A 62 -12.68 -13.89 -15.77
C GLU A 62 -13.36 -14.82 -16.79
N GLY A 63 -14.58 -15.27 -16.52
CA GLY A 63 -15.32 -16.19 -17.41
C GLY A 63 -16.44 -15.56 -18.24
N TRP A 64 -16.97 -14.41 -17.91
CA TRP A 64 -18.24 -13.96 -18.51
C TRP A 64 -18.39 -12.46 -18.82
N VAL A 65 -17.56 -11.60 -18.27
CA VAL A 65 -17.57 -10.18 -18.63
C VAL A 65 -16.20 -9.79 -19.18
N PRO A 66 -16.07 -9.71 -20.51
CA PRO A 66 -14.80 -9.30 -21.10
C PRO A 66 -14.45 -7.88 -20.64
N ASP A 67 -13.32 -7.74 -19.94
CA ASP A 67 -12.59 -6.50 -19.73
C ASP A 67 -13.24 -5.36 -18.91
N LEU A 68 -14.52 -5.42 -18.52
CA LEU A 68 -15.19 -4.26 -17.94
C LEU A 68 -15.02 -4.14 -16.41
N LEU A 69 -14.87 -5.23 -15.65
CA LEU A 69 -14.86 -5.18 -14.18
C LEU A 69 -13.90 -6.13 -13.45
N GLY A 70 -13.11 -7.02 -14.10
CA GLY A 70 -12.48 -8.06 -13.32
C GLY A 70 -11.01 -8.35 -13.62
N GLY A 71 -10.73 -9.30 -14.47
CA GLY A 71 -9.41 -9.92 -14.61
C GLY A 71 -8.29 -8.96 -15.02
N ALA A 72 -8.62 -7.90 -15.74
CA ALA A 72 -7.64 -6.91 -16.15
C ALA A 72 -7.25 -5.94 -15.02
N PHE A 73 -8.21 -5.53 -14.19
CA PHE A 73 -7.95 -4.72 -13.00
C PHE A 73 -7.04 -5.47 -12.03
N LEU A 74 -7.35 -6.73 -11.73
CA LEU A 74 -6.53 -7.57 -10.86
C LEU A 74 -5.12 -7.81 -11.42
N ARG A 75 -5.00 -8.06 -12.73
CA ARG A 75 -3.68 -8.18 -13.37
C ARG A 75 -2.84 -6.93 -13.19
N ASP A 76 -3.42 -5.75 -13.38
CA ASP A 76 -2.70 -4.49 -13.22
C ASP A 76 -2.44 -4.16 -11.75
N PHE A 77 -3.36 -4.50 -10.85
CA PHE A 77 -3.14 -4.45 -9.42
C PHE A 77 -1.92 -5.30 -8.99
N TYR A 78 -1.81 -6.54 -9.48
CA TYR A 78 -0.64 -7.37 -9.17
C TYR A 78 0.64 -6.85 -9.82
N ARG A 79 0.56 -6.21 -10.99
CA ARG A 79 1.71 -5.65 -11.69
C ARG A 79 2.33 -4.45 -11.01
N VAL A 80 1.65 -3.80 -10.05
CA VAL A 80 2.27 -2.69 -9.30
C VAL A 80 3.54 -3.15 -8.58
N ALA A 81 3.53 -4.35 -7.99
CA ALA A 81 4.70 -4.93 -7.35
C ALA A 81 5.86 -5.20 -8.35
N ASP A 82 5.53 -5.65 -9.56
CA ASP A 82 6.54 -5.94 -10.60
C ASP A 82 7.28 -4.68 -11.07
N ARG A 83 6.64 -3.51 -10.98
CA ARG A 83 7.26 -2.22 -11.34
C ARG A 83 8.42 -1.84 -10.44
N LEU A 84 8.46 -2.37 -9.23
CA LEU A 84 9.58 -2.16 -8.31
C LEU A 84 10.84 -2.88 -8.74
N GLN A 85 10.75 -3.91 -9.61
CA GLN A 85 11.91 -4.68 -10.07
C GLN A 85 12.78 -5.13 -8.88
N LEU A 86 12.16 -5.72 -7.86
CA LEU A 86 12.81 -6.08 -6.62
C LEU A 86 13.90 -7.14 -6.86
N ALA A 87 15.00 -6.98 -6.14
CA ALA A 87 16.07 -7.97 -6.07
C ALA A 87 16.02 -8.76 -4.77
N GLY A 88 16.64 -9.95 -4.76
CA GLY A 88 16.79 -10.73 -3.54
C GLY A 88 17.56 -9.96 -2.46
N GLY A 89 17.12 -10.07 -1.22
CA GLY A 89 17.75 -9.43 -0.07
C GLY A 89 17.26 -8.01 0.23
N GLU A 90 16.43 -7.39 -0.62
CA GLU A 90 15.93 -6.04 -0.41
C GLU A 90 14.89 -5.98 0.73
N THR A 91 14.81 -4.80 1.35
CA THR A 91 13.76 -4.43 2.31
C THR A 91 12.68 -3.60 1.60
N VAL A 92 11.44 -4.07 1.61
CA VAL A 92 10.32 -3.37 0.98
C VAL A 92 9.22 -3.07 1.98
N LEU A 93 8.69 -1.85 1.94
CA LEU A 93 7.49 -1.45 2.66
C LEU A 93 6.27 -1.70 1.75
N ASP A 94 5.35 -2.56 2.20
CA ASP A 94 4.02 -2.72 1.63
C ASP A 94 3.07 -1.83 2.45
N LEU A 95 2.87 -0.60 1.97
CA LEU A 95 2.10 0.43 2.67
C LEU A 95 0.62 0.29 2.37
N ALA A 96 -0.19 0.14 3.41
CA ALA A 96 -1.59 -0.27 3.38
C ALA A 96 -1.73 -1.66 2.73
N CYS A 97 -1.10 -2.65 3.34
CA CYS A 97 -1.02 -4.01 2.82
C CYS A 97 -2.38 -4.72 2.73
N GLY A 98 -3.42 -4.19 3.40
CA GLY A 98 -4.73 -4.81 3.47
C GLY A 98 -4.64 -6.25 3.99
N PRO A 99 -5.32 -7.23 3.36
CA PRO A 99 -5.26 -8.63 3.77
C PRO A 99 -3.98 -9.35 3.30
N GLY A 100 -2.96 -8.64 2.82
CA GLY A 100 -1.67 -9.20 2.43
C GLY A 100 -1.60 -9.73 1.00
N THR A 101 -2.47 -9.28 0.12
CA THR A 101 -2.54 -9.77 -1.27
C THR A 101 -1.25 -9.51 -2.03
N LEU A 102 -0.71 -8.28 -1.97
CA LEU A 102 0.57 -7.94 -2.58
C LEU A 102 1.76 -8.38 -1.72
N THR A 103 1.61 -8.39 -0.40
CA THR A 103 2.66 -8.81 0.55
C THR A 103 3.26 -10.17 0.19
N ARG A 104 2.44 -11.16 -0.19
CA ARG A 104 2.91 -12.49 -0.64
C ARG A 104 3.81 -12.41 -1.86
N ARG A 105 3.43 -11.57 -2.83
CA ARG A 105 4.21 -11.38 -4.06
C ARG A 105 5.53 -10.67 -3.79
N LEU A 106 5.50 -9.62 -2.98
CA LEU A 106 6.70 -8.89 -2.53
C LEU A 106 7.64 -9.82 -1.75
N SER A 107 7.10 -10.62 -0.81
CA SER A 107 7.86 -11.60 -0.03
C SER A 107 8.59 -12.62 -0.91
N THR A 108 7.93 -13.11 -1.96
CA THR A 108 8.54 -14.02 -2.93
C THR A 108 9.64 -13.31 -3.73
N ALA A 109 9.41 -12.06 -4.14
CA ALA A 109 10.35 -11.31 -4.96
C ALA A 109 11.66 -10.98 -4.22
N VAL A 110 11.57 -10.56 -2.95
CA VAL A 110 12.76 -10.27 -2.14
C VAL A 110 13.45 -11.50 -1.58
N GLY A 111 12.79 -12.66 -1.60
CA GLY A 111 13.34 -13.92 -1.14
C GLY A 111 13.61 -13.96 0.38
N ARG A 112 14.19 -15.07 0.85
CA ARG A 112 14.37 -15.34 2.30
C ARG A 112 15.28 -14.32 3.00
N GLU A 113 16.26 -13.78 2.30
CA GLU A 113 17.22 -12.80 2.84
C GLU A 113 16.63 -11.39 2.85
N GLY A 114 15.58 -11.13 2.06
CA GLY A 114 14.87 -9.86 2.05
C GLY A 114 13.93 -9.70 3.24
N LEU A 115 13.31 -8.53 3.36
CA LEU A 115 12.31 -8.23 4.37
C LEU A 115 11.13 -7.50 3.71
N VAL A 116 9.91 -7.93 4.01
CA VAL A 116 8.69 -7.15 3.74
C VAL A 116 8.17 -6.61 5.05
N VAL A 117 8.09 -5.29 5.17
CA VAL A 117 7.34 -4.60 6.22
C VAL A 117 5.93 -4.37 5.69
N ALA A 118 4.99 -5.19 6.14
CA ALA A 118 3.58 -5.10 5.76
C ALA A 118 2.86 -4.19 6.75
N SER A 119 2.58 -2.96 6.34
CA SER A 119 1.97 -1.95 7.20
C SER A 119 0.53 -1.67 6.81
N ASP A 120 -0.35 -1.60 7.80
CA ASP A 120 -1.74 -1.14 7.64
C ASP A 120 -2.21 -0.45 8.92
N LEU A 121 -3.16 0.46 8.81
CA LEU A 121 -3.77 1.11 9.96
C LEU A 121 -4.90 0.25 10.55
N SER A 122 -5.56 -0.56 9.73
CA SER A 122 -6.71 -1.39 10.08
C SER A 122 -6.32 -2.68 10.79
N VAL A 123 -6.74 -2.83 12.05
CA VAL A 123 -6.55 -4.07 12.82
C VAL A 123 -7.22 -5.28 12.15
N PRO A 124 -8.46 -5.22 11.64
CA PRO A 124 -9.06 -6.32 10.89
C PRO A 124 -8.23 -6.77 9.68
N MET A 125 -7.64 -5.82 8.93
CA MET A 125 -6.79 -6.13 7.78
C MET A 125 -5.51 -6.81 8.20
N LEU A 126 -4.78 -6.28 9.20
CA LEU A 126 -3.57 -6.90 9.73
C LEU A 126 -3.82 -8.29 10.33
N SER A 127 -4.93 -8.45 11.05
CA SER A 127 -5.34 -9.74 11.61
C SER A 127 -5.55 -10.78 10.51
N ARG A 128 -6.10 -10.39 9.38
CA ARG A 128 -6.27 -11.25 8.22
C ARG A 128 -4.92 -11.50 7.52
N ALA A 129 -4.17 -10.45 7.23
CA ALA A 129 -2.87 -10.55 6.58
C ALA A 129 -1.92 -11.50 7.32
N SER A 130 -1.82 -11.38 8.65
CA SER A 130 -0.96 -12.21 9.48
C SER A 130 -1.36 -13.71 9.50
N ARG A 131 -2.63 -14.02 9.24
CA ARG A 131 -3.11 -15.40 9.11
C ARG A 131 -2.87 -15.98 7.73
N GLU A 132 -3.03 -15.16 6.69
CA GLU A 132 -2.95 -15.61 5.30
C GLU A 132 -1.53 -15.58 4.73
N VAL A 133 -0.68 -14.66 5.21
CA VAL A 133 0.72 -14.53 4.76
C VAL A 133 1.64 -15.18 5.78
N ARG A 134 1.97 -16.45 5.56
CA ARG A 134 2.85 -17.25 6.44
C ARG A 134 4.27 -17.32 5.87
N ALA A 135 4.91 -16.18 5.73
CA ALA A 135 6.27 -16.08 5.23
C ALA A 135 7.22 -15.59 6.33
N SER A 136 8.37 -16.22 6.48
CA SER A 136 9.34 -15.93 7.55
C SER A 136 10.08 -14.59 7.36
N ASN A 137 9.99 -13.99 6.18
CA ASN A 137 10.58 -12.72 5.81
C ASN A 137 9.55 -11.57 5.77
N VAL A 138 8.38 -11.75 6.40
CA VAL A 138 7.35 -10.70 6.52
C VAL A 138 7.20 -10.30 7.98
N ALA A 139 7.24 -9.01 8.25
CA ALA A 139 6.91 -8.43 9.54
C ALA A 139 5.70 -7.49 9.38
N PHE A 140 4.74 -7.59 10.29
CA PHE A 140 3.53 -6.78 10.26
C PHE A 140 3.65 -5.60 11.21
N LEU A 141 3.19 -4.43 10.77
CA LEU A 141 3.26 -3.16 11.47
C LEU A 141 1.92 -2.44 11.40
N ARG A 142 1.35 -2.07 12.54
CA ARG A 142 0.24 -1.11 12.55
C ARG A 142 0.81 0.29 12.62
N ALA A 143 0.59 1.08 11.57
CA ALA A 143 1.06 2.46 11.48
C ALA A 143 0.17 3.29 10.56
N ASP A 144 0.17 4.62 10.78
CA ASP A 144 -0.46 5.58 9.89
C ASP A 144 0.49 5.91 8.72
N ALA A 145 -0.03 5.95 7.50
CA ALA A 145 0.73 6.32 6.31
C ALA A 145 1.26 7.76 6.36
N MET A 146 0.66 8.61 7.19
CA MET A 146 1.07 10.01 7.41
C MET A 146 2.06 10.19 8.56
N ASP A 147 2.39 9.12 9.31
CA ASP A 147 3.34 9.14 10.43
C ASP A 147 3.98 7.75 10.55
N LEU A 148 4.89 7.43 9.64
CA LEU A 148 5.55 6.13 9.62
C LEU A 148 6.62 6.05 10.71
N PRO A 149 6.57 5.07 11.61
CA PRO A 149 7.54 4.93 12.71
C PRO A 149 8.88 4.36 12.25
N LEU A 150 9.20 4.47 10.98
CA LEU A 150 10.45 4.03 10.37
C LEU A 150 11.45 5.19 10.31
N ARG A 151 12.75 4.89 10.44
CA ARG A 151 13.81 5.88 10.24
C ARG A 151 13.89 6.29 8.76
N ASP A 152 14.54 7.43 8.53
CA ASP A 152 14.87 7.89 7.18
C ASP A 152 15.76 6.87 6.47
N ASP A 153 15.62 6.77 5.16
CA ASP A 153 16.50 5.99 4.28
C ASP A 153 16.61 4.50 4.65
N THR A 154 15.54 3.88 5.16
CA THR A 154 15.60 2.50 5.67
C THR A 154 15.10 1.44 4.71
N VAL A 155 14.28 1.79 3.72
CA VAL A 155 13.72 0.80 2.80
C VAL A 155 14.24 0.97 1.39
N ASP A 156 14.44 -0.15 0.69
CA ASP A 156 14.87 -0.20 -0.71
C ASP A 156 13.75 0.19 -1.66
N ALA A 157 12.51 -0.13 -1.27
CA ALA A 157 11.35 0.14 -2.08
C ALA A 157 10.07 0.33 -1.25
N VAL A 158 9.12 1.10 -1.78
CA VAL A 158 7.74 1.21 -1.26
C VAL A 158 6.76 0.80 -2.34
N CYS A 159 5.87 -0.13 -1.98
CA CYS A 159 4.66 -0.46 -2.71
C CYS A 159 3.47 0.15 -1.97
N CYS A 160 2.66 0.97 -2.64
CA CYS A 160 1.43 1.51 -2.05
C CYS A 160 0.29 1.40 -3.06
N SER A 161 -0.62 0.49 -2.81
CA SER A 161 -1.71 0.20 -3.75
C SER A 161 -3.07 0.39 -3.11
N LEU A 162 -3.93 1.14 -3.78
CA LEU A 162 -5.31 1.41 -3.37
C LEU A 162 -5.41 2.00 -1.93
N CYS A 163 -4.48 2.88 -1.59
CA CYS A 163 -4.42 3.56 -0.30
C CYS A 163 -4.58 5.07 -0.43
N LEU A 164 -3.70 5.74 -1.20
CA LEU A 164 -3.56 7.20 -1.19
C LEU A 164 -4.86 7.96 -1.47
N HIS A 165 -5.79 7.38 -2.18
CA HIS A 165 -7.11 7.98 -2.42
C HIS A 165 -8.01 8.01 -1.17
N LEU A 166 -7.64 7.30 -0.11
CA LEU A 166 -8.34 7.24 1.18
C LEU A 166 -7.63 8.06 2.27
N VAL A 167 -6.41 8.50 2.01
CA VAL A 167 -5.61 9.26 2.98
C VAL A 167 -6.05 10.72 3.00
N PRO A 168 -6.35 11.31 4.18
CA PRO A 168 -6.80 12.70 4.30
C PRO A 168 -5.78 13.72 3.78
N ASP A 169 -4.49 13.53 4.10
CA ASP A 169 -3.39 14.37 3.64
C ASP A 169 -2.38 13.55 2.84
N VAL A 170 -2.61 13.53 1.52
CA VAL A 170 -1.75 12.80 0.57
C VAL A 170 -0.34 13.40 0.50
N GLU A 171 -0.20 14.72 0.66
CA GLU A 171 1.11 15.36 0.60
C GLU A 171 1.98 14.92 1.78
N THR A 172 1.41 14.81 2.99
CA THR A 172 2.10 14.27 4.16
C THR A 172 2.48 12.80 3.94
N ALA A 173 1.55 11.96 3.47
CA ALA A 173 1.85 10.54 3.21
C ALA A 173 2.95 10.36 2.13
N LEU A 174 2.93 11.15 1.07
CA LEU A 174 4.00 11.14 0.06
C LEU A 174 5.33 11.66 0.62
N GLY A 175 5.29 12.58 1.59
CA GLY A 175 6.46 13.02 2.35
C GLY A 175 7.09 11.88 3.14
N GLU A 176 6.27 11.11 3.85
CA GLU A 176 6.72 9.93 4.61
C GLU A 176 7.28 8.83 3.70
N ILE A 177 6.62 8.56 2.56
CA ILE A 177 7.16 7.65 1.55
C ILE A 177 8.55 8.11 1.07
N ALA A 178 8.69 9.40 0.77
CA ALA A 178 9.97 9.94 0.32
C ALA A 178 11.06 9.88 1.40
N ARG A 179 10.69 10.08 2.66
CA ARG A 179 11.61 10.05 3.81
C ARG A 179 12.17 8.65 4.07
N VAL A 180 11.32 7.64 4.01
CA VAL A 180 11.75 6.27 4.37
C VAL A 180 12.49 5.53 3.27
N VAL A 181 12.32 5.95 2.01
CA VAL A 181 13.01 5.34 0.86
C VAL A 181 14.44 5.85 0.77
N ARG A 182 15.41 4.94 0.78
CA ARG A 182 16.83 5.29 0.68
C ARG A 182 17.22 5.87 -0.69
N PRO A 183 18.33 6.61 -0.79
CA PRO A 183 18.91 6.98 -2.07
C PRO A 183 19.11 5.75 -2.98
N GLY A 184 18.69 5.87 -4.24
CA GLY A 184 18.65 4.77 -5.20
C GLY A 184 17.46 3.82 -5.04
N GLY A 185 16.60 4.04 -4.04
CA GLY A 185 15.38 3.25 -3.81
C GLY A 185 14.27 3.59 -4.81
N ARG A 186 13.17 2.87 -4.74
CA ARG A 186 12.09 2.92 -5.73
C ARG A 186 10.72 2.97 -5.07
N VAL A 187 9.75 3.55 -5.78
CA VAL A 187 8.34 3.54 -5.37
C VAL A 187 7.46 3.05 -6.50
N ALA A 188 6.41 2.33 -6.16
CA ALA A 188 5.32 1.99 -7.07
C ALA A 188 3.98 2.22 -6.36
N LEU A 189 3.17 3.11 -6.95
CA LEU A 189 1.90 3.55 -6.42
C LEU A 189 0.78 3.14 -7.38
N ALA A 190 -0.35 2.73 -6.83
CA ALA A 190 -1.57 2.51 -7.60
C ALA A 190 -2.76 3.18 -6.92
N VAL A 191 -3.52 3.95 -7.67
CA VAL A 191 -4.78 4.55 -7.23
C VAL A 191 -5.87 4.28 -8.25
N PRO A 192 -7.16 4.35 -7.87
CA PRO A 192 -8.23 4.29 -8.86
C PRO A 192 -8.07 5.41 -9.88
N ALA A 193 -8.17 5.07 -11.17
CA ALA A 193 -8.20 6.03 -12.25
C ALA A 193 -9.60 6.62 -12.43
N HIS A 194 -9.68 7.79 -13.04
CA HIS A 194 -10.94 8.30 -13.52
C HIS A 194 -11.57 7.36 -14.56
N ALA A 195 -12.73 6.82 -14.24
CA ALA A 195 -13.49 6.10 -15.26
C ALA A 195 -13.94 7.06 -16.36
N GLY A 196 -13.76 6.65 -17.61
CA GLY A 196 -14.28 7.39 -18.77
C GLY A 196 -15.79 7.18 -18.97
N GLY A 197 -16.44 8.08 -19.72
CA GLY A 197 -17.81 7.89 -20.16
C GLY A 197 -18.86 7.88 -19.03
N VAL A 198 -19.88 7.02 -19.17
CA VAL A 198 -21.02 6.92 -18.23
C VAL A 198 -20.57 6.45 -16.84
N ALA A 199 -19.56 5.59 -16.77
CA ALA A 199 -18.99 5.08 -15.51
C ALA A 199 -18.37 6.20 -14.65
N ARG A 200 -17.96 7.32 -15.24
CA ARG A 200 -17.40 8.47 -14.52
C ARG A 200 -18.34 9.03 -13.45
N ARG A 201 -19.61 9.23 -13.79
CA ARG A 201 -20.61 9.76 -12.83
C ARG A 201 -20.83 8.82 -11.64
N PHE A 202 -20.78 7.52 -11.90
CA PHE A 202 -20.93 6.50 -10.86
C PHE A 202 -19.71 6.48 -9.93
N THR A 203 -18.50 6.50 -10.49
CA THR A 203 -17.27 6.55 -9.70
C THR A 203 -17.12 7.85 -8.92
N GLU A 204 -17.48 9.00 -9.48
CA GLU A 204 -17.49 10.29 -8.77
C GLU A 204 -18.49 10.30 -7.61
N THR A 205 -19.66 9.70 -7.77
CA THR A 205 -20.66 9.60 -6.71
C THR A 205 -20.18 8.69 -5.58
N LEU A 206 -19.65 7.52 -5.92
CA LEU A 206 -19.03 6.60 -4.96
C LEU A 206 -17.87 7.25 -4.21
N SER A 207 -17.00 7.97 -4.91
CA SER A 207 -15.87 8.69 -4.30
C SER A 207 -16.34 9.77 -3.32
N ARG A 208 -17.41 10.50 -3.64
CA ARG A 208 -17.99 11.49 -2.73
C ARG A 208 -18.59 10.84 -1.48
N VAL A 209 -19.31 9.73 -1.65
CA VAL A 209 -19.91 8.99 -0.51
C VAL A 209 -18.81 8.40 0.37
N ALA A 210 -17.77 7.84 -0.25
CA ALA A 210 -16.62 7.26 0.41
C ALA A 210 -15.61 8.32 0.90
N GLN A 211 -15.80 9.61 0.59
CA GLN A 211 -14.81 10.67 0.83
C GLN A 211 -13.42 10.35 0.22
N ALA A 212 -13.41 9.53 -0.83
CA ALA A 212 -12.19 9.14 -1.51
C ALA A 212 -11.75 10.22 -2.50
N ARG A 213 -10.48 10.55 -2.49
CA ARG A 213 -9.87 11.49 -3.45
C ARG A 213 -9.78 10.83 -4.83
N VAL A 214 -10.04 11.59 -5.84
CA VAL A 214 -9.78 11.19 -7.23
C VAL A 214 -8.60 12.01 -7.74
N PHE A 215 -7.59 11.33 -8.26
CA PHE A 215 -6.39 11.98 -8.77
C PHE A 215 -6.54 12.33 -10.25
N GLY A 216 -6.10 13.53 -10.62
CA GLY A 216 -5.96 13.93 -12.01
C GLY A 216 -4.74 13.26 -12.67
N ALA A 217 -4.76 13.19 -14.01
CA ALA A 217 -3.61 12.73 -14.77
C ALA A 217 -2.38 13.61 -14.47
N GLY A 218 -1.23 13.00 -14.21
CA GLY A 218 0.01 13.69 -13.85
C GLY A 218 0.08 14.23 -12.43
N GLU A 219 -0.98 14.16 -11.65
CA GLU A 219 -1.00 14.73 -10.30
C GLU A 219 -0.03 14.04 -9.35
N LEU A 220 -0.09 12.70 -9.27
CA LEU A 220 0.84 11.91 -8.45
C LEU A 220 2.26 11.96 -9.01
N ALA A 221 2.42 11.87 -10.33
CA ALA A 221 3.71 11.98 -10.98
C ALA A 221 4.37 13.34 -10.69
N GLY A 222 3.62 14.43 -10.76
CA GLY A 222 4.08 15.76 -10.39
C GLY A 222 4.43 15.88 -8.90
N ALA A 223 3.64 15.26 -8.02
CA ALA A 223 3.91 15.26 -6.58
C ALA A 223 5.19 14.52 -6.21
N LEU A 224 5.49 13.38 -6.86
CA LEU A 224 6.76 12.66 -6.71
C LEU A 224 7.93 13.47 -7.26
N SER A 225 7.78 14.07 -8.45
CA SER A 225 8.83 14.90 -9.05
C SER A 225 9.19 16.09 -8.15
N ARG A 226 8.22 16.76 -7.53
CA ARG A 226 8.48 17.85 -6.57
C ARG A 226 9.26 17.41 -5.33
N ARG A 227 9.21 16.11 -4.99
CA ARG A 227 9.95 15.48 -3.88
C ARG A 227 11.31 14.92 -4.30
N GLY A 228 11.76 15.25 -5.51
CA GLY A 228 13.07 14.83 -6.00
C GLY A 228 13.13 13.44 -6.61
N PHE A 229 11.98 12.75 -6.74
CA PHE A 229 11.98 11.48 -7.47
C PHE A 229 12.26 11.70 -8.96
N VAL A 230 13.00 10.78 -9.54
CA VAL A 230 13.44 10.79 -10.94
C VAL A 230 12.88 9.58 -11.69
N GLY A 231 12.88 9.67 -13.02
CA GLY A 231 12.37 8.58 -13.87
C GLY A 231 10.90 8.29 -13.65
N VAL A 232 10.13 9.29 -13.22
CA VAL A 232 8.71 9.15 -12.91
C VAL A 232 7.96 8.73 -14.16
N ARG A 233 7.26 7.61 -14.09
CA ARG A 233 6.43 7.06 -15.16
C ARG A 233 5.02 6.88 -14.64
N GLU A 234 4.07 7.44 -15.34
CA GLU A 234 2.65 7.28 -15.07
C GLU A 234 1.98 6.53 -16.21
N ARG A 235 1.11 5.62 -15.88
CA ARG A 235 0.30 4.87 -16.83
C ARG A 235 -1.10 4.68 -16.28
N GLU A 236 -2.08 5.03 -17.06
CA GLU A 236 -3.45 4.65 -16.80
C GLU A 236 -3.76 3.31 -17.50
N SER A 237 -4.31 2.38 -16.77
CA SER A 237 -4.73 1.08 -17.29
C SER A 237 -5.96 0.59 -16.54
N ARG A 238 -7.04 0.40 -17.29
CA ARG A 238 -8.26 -0.33 -16.87
C ARG A 238 -8.80 0.02 -15.49
N GLY A 239 -8.88 1.32 -15.18
CA GLY A 239 -9.42 1.82 -13.92
C GLY A 239 -8.37 2.00 -12.82
N LEU A 240 -7.09 1.78 -13.11
CA LEU A 240 -5.97 2.09 -12.23
C LEU A 240 -5.03 3.12 -12.87
N GLN A 241 -4.61 4.09 -12.09
CA GLN A 241 -3.47 4.94 -12.37
C GLN A 241 -2.26 4.37 -11.63
N LEU A 242 -1.26 3.96 -12.40
CA LEU A 242 -0.03 3.36 -11.89
C LEU A 242 1.11 4.37 -12.04
N VAL A 243 1.82 4.64 -10.96
CA VAL A 243 2.95 5.56 -10.96
C VAL A 243 4.15 4.87 -10.34
N ASP A 244 5.27 4.87 -11.04
CA ASP A 244 6.54 4.37 -10.50
C ASP A 244 7.65 5.40 -10.69
N ALA A 245 8.59 5.44 -9.74
CA ALA A 245 9.69 6.39 -9.71
C ALA A 245 10.86 5.87 -8.86
N ALA A 246 12.01 6.53 -8.97
CA ALA A 246 13.19 6.24 -8.17
C ALA A 246 13.70 7.48 -7.44
N VAL A 247 14.33 7.27 -6.28
CA VAL A 247 15.13 8.30 -5.60
C VAL A 247 16.51 8.35 -6.25
N PRO A 248 17.10 9.52 -6.53
CA PRO A 248 18.48 9.65 -6.99
C PRO A 248 19.45 8.92 -6.04
N ARG A 249 20.60 8.46 -6.60
CA ARG A 249 21.69 7.87 -5.82
C ARG A 249 22.48 8.94 -5.10
#